data_abdcb2a2d2a53036847f169ea7b7b98f
#
_entry.id   abdcb2a2d2a53036847f169ea7b7b98f
#
_cell.length_a   1.000
_cell.length_b   1.000
_cell.length_c   1.000
_cell.angle_alpha   90.00
_cell.angle_beta   90.00
_cell.angle_gamma   90.00
#
_symmetry.space_group_name_H-M   'P 1'
#
loop_
_entity.id
_entity.type
_entity.pdbx_description
1 polymer ?
#
loop_
_entity_poly.entity_id
_entity_poly.type
_entity_poly.pdbx_seq_one_letter_code
_entity_poly.pdbx_strand_id
1 'polypeptide(L)'
;MNKVAHYLQEHLIGEVIVGEDARNYFSTDSSIFQVMPSIIAYPRNENDVRKTTRFTWQLAERGRVIPITARGGGSDQAGASLGKGIILVFPAHMNKILELDTKAGTVTVEPGLNYAKLQQTLHTHGRFLPPYPSSLEYSTLGGAVANNSGGQKSVKYGTTNNYVDKMRVVLANGEVVETKRLSKRELGKKMGMATFEGEVYRSLDALIEENDDIIRKLKLDLPKNSAGYNVSAVKGKDGSFDLTPLFVGSQGTLGIVTEISLNTESYNPSSTLVVGFCNDLEVLQQLVNEIKALPNSPSAIEVVDDKLLNYVNQFNPNQLRNVVQHPFPRFVLFIEFDDISNKTQAKMAKKVAKIFDKRQLTFRVDTDEGEIEQLWKLRQSVASVIAHGKDKAKAVPIIDDAIVPVGKVAEFIKQIYALFEGYRMPVTMWGHIGDGNLHVQPLLDLGQVGDRQRVFRILDDYYGLVVEFGGSTSAQYNDGRLRAPYLQTLYGPEGYQVLKKIKTIFDPFGTLNTGVKIEVGLEDIKPLVRHDFSLQHLYSHMPRT
;
A
#
# COMPACT_ATOMS: atom_id res chain seq x y z
N MET A 1 7.22 16.35 -32.84
CA MET A 1 6.38 16.31 -31.63
C MET A 1 5.34 15.19 -31.79
N ASN A 2 5.10 14.37 -30.78
CA ASN A 2 4.07 13.33 -30.81
C ASN A 2 2.68 14.00 -30.96
N LYS A 3 1.89 13.62 -31.98
CA LYS A 3 0.54 14.19 -32.24
C LYS A 3 -0.37 14.14 -31.01
N VAL A 4 -0.23 13.10 -30.17
CA VAL A 4 -0.98 12.94 -28.91
C VAL A 4 -0.56 14.00 -27.91
N ALA A 5 0.73 14.22 -27.71
CA ALA A 5 1.22 15.24 -26.81
C ALA A 5 0.79 16.65 -27.24
N HIS A 6 0.85 16.95 -28.54
CA HIS A 6 0.39 18.23 -29.08
C HIS A 6 -1.11 18.44 -28.80
N TYR A 7 -1.96 17.44 -29.06
CA TYR A 7 -3.38 17.51 -28.73
C TYR A 7 -3.62 17.79 -27.24
N LEU A 8 -2.91 17.09 -26.36
CA LEU A 8 -3.05 17.30 -24.91
C LEU A 8 -2.59 18.70 -24.49
N GLN A 9 -1.49 19.22 -25.06
CA GLN A 9 -1.01 20.59 -24.80
C GLN A 9 -2.05 21.67 -25.19
N GLU A 10 -2.79 21.44 -26.26
CA GLU A 10 -3.83 22.39 -26.69
C GLU A 10 -5.12 22.34 -25.87
N HIS A 11 -5.40 21.21 -25.22
CA HIS A 11 -6.69 20.97 -24.57
C HIS A 11 -6.65 20.94 -23.05
N LEU A 12 -5.49 20.68 -22.44
CA LEU A 12 -5.31 20.68 -20.99
C LEU A 12 -4.87 22.08 -20.51
N ILE A 13 -5.27 22.41 -19.27
CA ILE A 13 -4.75 23.59 -18.57
C ILE A 13 -3.36 23.28 -17.97
N GLY A 14 -3.17 22.02 -17.63
CA GLY A 14 -1.92 21.51 -17.06
C GLY A 14 -0.82 21.31 -18.11
N GLU A 15 0.39 21.22 -17.65
CA GLU A 15 1.59 21.07 -18.49
C GLU A 15 1.67 19.66 -19.07
N VAL A 16 2.19 19.53 -20.30
CA VAL A 16 2.43 18.26 -20.99
C VAL A 16 3.88 18.24 -21.47
N ILE A 17 4.66 17.26 -21.03
CA ILE A 17 6.09 17.16 -21.27
C ILE A 17 6.42 15.85 -21.98
N VAL A 18 7.32 15.92 -22.96
CA VAL A 18 7.85 14.77 -23.71
C VAL A 18 9.39 14.72 -23.67
N GLY A 19 10.01 15.63 -22.93
CA GLY A 19 11.47 15.70 -22.77
C GLY A 19 12.03 14.41 -22.15
N GLU A 20 13.25 14.07 -22.55
CA GLU A 20 13.90 12.82 -22.12
C GLU A 20 14.15 12.80 -20.59
N ASP A 21 14.57 13.92 -20.01
CA ASP A 21 14.86 14.02 -18.58
C ASP A 21 13.62 13.74 -17.72
N ALA A 22 12.45 14.32 -18.09
CA ALA A 22 11.20 14.05 -17.41
C ALA A 22 10.77 12.60 -17.57
N ARG A 23 10.89 12.04 -18.76
CA ARG A 23 10.56 10.64 -19.03
C ARG A 23 11.45 9.67 -18.22
N ASN A 24 12.75 9.96 -18.14
CA ASN A 24 13.71 9.20 -17.34
C ASN A 24 13.35 9.27 -15.85
N TYR A 25 13.05 10.46 -15.33
CA TYR A 25 12.64 10.64 -13.93
C TYR A 25 11.41 9.80 -13.59
N PHE A 26 10.38 9.82 -14.43
CA PHE A 26 9.13 9.08 -14.22
C PHE A 26 9.16 7.61 -14.69
N SER A 27 10.29 7.14 -15.21
CA SER A 27 10.48 5.76 -15.62
C SER A 27 10.68 4.79 -14.46
N THR A 28 10.98 5.28 -13.26
CA THR A 28 11.21 4.48 -12.04
C THR A 28 10.31 4.91 -10.90
N ASP A 29 10.07 4.03 -9.95
CA ASP A 29 9.46 4.25 -8.64
C ASP A 29 10.27 3.50 -7.57
N SER A 30 9.69 3.26 -6.40
CA SER A 30 10.40 2.52 -5.33
C SER A 30 10.43 1.00 -5.55
N SER A 31 9.91 0.49 -6.66
CA SER A 31 10.01 -0.92 -7.05
C SER A 31 11.33 -1.23 -7.77
N ILE A 32 11.52 -2.51 -8.06
CA ILE A 32 12.65 -2.99 -8.87
C ILE A 32 12.47 -2.75 -10.38
N PHE A 33 11.39 -2.14 -10.81
CA PHE A 33 11.05 -2.01 -12.23
C PHE A 33 11.42 -0.65 -12.82
N GLN A 34 11.62 -0.66 -14.13
CA GLN A 34 11.74 0.54 -14.95
C GLN A 34 10.83 0.41 -16.18
N VAL A 35 9.98 1.41 -16.39
CA VAL A 35 9.05 1.48 -17.53
C VAL A 35 9.07 2.89 -18.10
N MET A 36 9.62 3.07 -19.30
CA MET A 36 9.75 4.37 -19.95
C MET A 36 8.39 4.89 -20.43
N PRO A 37 7.89 6.01 -19.89
CA PRO A 37 6.65 6.62 -20.36
C PRO A 37 6.84 7.36 -21.67
N SER A 38 5.75 7.55 -22.41
CA SER A 38 5.75 8.33 -23.65
C SER A 38 5.50 9.82 -23.41
N ILE A 39 4.61 10.15 -22.47
CA ILE A 39 4.13 11.50 -22.17
C ILE A 39 3.96 11.65 -20.67
N ILE A 40 4.35 12.80 -20.13
CA ILE A 40 4.08 13.22 -18.76
C ILE A 40 3.10 14.39 -18.82
N ALA A 41 2.02 14.32 -18.05
CA ALA A 41 1.05 15.40 -17.92
C ALA A 41 0.77 15.74 -16.45
N TYR A 42 0.65 17.01 -16.14
CA TYR A 42 0.39 17.53 -14.80
C TYR A 42 -1.01 18.14 -14.75
N PRO A 43 -2.06 17.37 -14.44
CA PRO A 43 -3.41 17.88 -14.41
C PRO A 43 -3.56 18.95 -13.33
N ARG A 44 -4.24 20.06 -13.66
CA ARG A 44 -4.55 21.15 -12.72
C ARG A 44 -5.89 20.97 -12.01
N ASN A 45 -6.76 20.16 -12.58
CA ASN A 45 -8.10 19.89 -12.05
C ASN A 45 -8.69 18.60 -12.64
N GLU A 46 -9.84 18.20 -12.14
CA GLU A 46 -10.60 17.02 -12.61
C GLU A 46 -10.87 17.08 -14.13
N ASN A 47 -11.12 18.27 -14.69
CA ASN A 47 -11.45 18.38 -16.10
C ASN A 47 -10.28 18.01 -17.03
N ASP A 48 -9.02 18.28 -16.61
CA ASP A 48 -7.85 17.81 -17.34
C ASP A 48 -7.76 16.27 -17.34
N VAL A 49 -8.07 15.64 -16.22
CA VAL A 49 -8.14 14.18 -16.11
C VAL A 49 -9.24 13.63 -17.03
N ARG A 50 -10.43 14.19 -16.98
CA ARG A 50 -11.58 13.82 -17.83
C ARG A 50 -11.28 13.94 -19.33
N LYS A 51 -10.65 15.03 -19.74
CA LYS A 51 -10.26 15.24 -21.14
C LYS A 51 -9.23 14.20 -21.59
N THR A 52 -8.25 13.88 -20.73
CA THR A 52 -7.23 12.90 -21.05
C THR A 52 -7.83 11.50 -21.19
N THR A 53 -8.68 11.06 -20.25
CA THR A 53 -9.32 9.74 -20.31
C THR A 53 -10.27 9.63 -21.51
N ARG A 54 -11.10 10.63 -21.74
CA ARG A 54 -12.01 10.66 -22.89
C ARG A 54 -11.26 10.62 -24.22
N PHE A 55 -10.15 11.31 -24.32
CA PHE A 55 -9.32 11.29 -25.53
C PHE A 55 -8.70 9.91 -25.79
N THR A 56 -8.15 9.26 -24.77
CA THR A 56 -7.58 7.91 -24.91
C THR A 56 -8.66 6.87 -25.19
N TRP A 57 -9.86 7.01 -24.61
CA TRP A 57 -11.02 6.18 -24.93
C TRP A 57 -11.38 6.29 -26.41
N GLN A 58 -11.55 7.52 -26.94
CA GLN A 58 -11.87 7.75 -28.37
C GLN A 58 -10.79 7.22 -29.32
N LEU A 59 -9.54 7.22 -28.92
CA LEU A 59 -8.46 6.58 -29.68
C LEU A 59 -8.59 5.06 -29.66
N ALA A 60 -8.92 4.49 -28.51
CA ALA A 60 -9.08 3.05 -28.34
C ALA A 60 -10.27 2.49 -29.14
N GLU A 61 -11.40 3.22 -29.21
CA GLU A 61 -12.53 2.91 -30.11
C GLU A 61 -12.11 2.81 -31.58
N ARG A 62 -11.04 3.51 -31.96
CA ARG A 62 -10.45 3.47 -33.32
C ARG A 62 -9.26 2.50 -33.43
N GLY A 63 -9.12 1.59 -32.46
CA GLY A 63 -8.06 0.57 -32.45
C GLY A 63 -6.68 1.07 -31.99
N ARG A 64 -6.58 2.27 -31.43
CA ARG A 64 -5.32 2.81 -30.91
C ARG A 64 -5.35 2.97 -29.39
N VAL A 65 -4.87 1.97 -28.68
CA VAL A 65 -4.79 2.01 -27.21
C VAL A 65 -3.57 2.80 -26.75
N ILE A 66 -3.79 3.80 -25.90
CA ILE A 66 -2.75 4.56 -25.18
C ILE A 66 -3.08 4.51 -23.70
N PRO A 67 -2.31 3.76 -22.91
CA PRO A 67 -2.61 3.61 -21.49
C PRO A 67 -2.29 4.88 -20.69
N ILE A 68 -3.08 5.11 -19.64
CA ILE A 68 -2.90 6.17 -18.67
C ILE A 68 -2.52 5.56 -17.33
N THR A 69 -1.52 6.11 -16.66
CA THR A 69 -1.15 5.74 -15.30
C THR A 69 -1.21 6.97 -14.41
N ALA A 70 -2.01 6.92 -13.34
CA ALA A 70 -2.01 7.95 -12.31
C ALA A 70 -0.78 7.78 -11.40
N ARG A 71 -0.11 8.89 -11.05
CA ARG A 71 1.09 8.88 -10.22
C ARG A 71 1.03 9.93 -9.12
N GLY A 72 1.27 9.47 -7.88
CA GLY A 72 1.57 10.29 -6.73
C GLY A 72 3.06 10.55 -6.57
N GLY A 73 3.62 10.33 -5.37
CA GLY A 73 5.03 10.54 -5.06
C GLY A 73 6.00 9.50 -5.63
N GLY A 74 5.51 8.38 -6.19
CA GLY A 74 6.37 7.30 -6.68
C GLY A 74 6.98 6.44 -5.58
N SER A 75 6.40 6.43 -4.39
CA SER A 75 6.81 5.60 -3.26
C SER A 75 6.28 4.15 -3.33
N ASP A 76 5.59 3.79 -4.40
CA ASP A 76 5.10 2.43 -4.63
C ASP A 76 6.24 1.44 -4.86
N GLN A 77 6.19 0.30 -4.14
CA GLN A 77 7.22 -0.74 -4.20
C GLN A 77 6.84 -1.92 -5.13
N ALA A 78 5.65 -1.88 -5.70
CA ALA A 78 5.14 -2.95 -6.56
C ALA A 78 5.10 -2.58 -8.05
N GLY A 79 5.50 -1.35 -8.44
CA GLY A 79 5.55 -0.89 -9.82
C GLY A 79 4.22 -0.44 -10.38
N ALA A 80 3.22 -0.12 -9.54
CA ALA A 80 1.90 0.31 -10.00
C ALA A 80 1.89 1.75 -10.54
N SER A 81 2.85 2.58 -10.16
CA SER A 81 2.94 3.97 -10.59
C SER A 81 3.72 4.19 -11.89
N LEU A 82 4.08 3.10 -12.59
CA LEU A 82 4.83 3.07 -13.85
C LEU A 82 3.92 2.74 -15.04
N GLY A 83 4.18 3.33 -16.20
CA GLY A 83 3.39 3.08 -17.40
C GLY A 83 4.09 3.51 -18.69
N LYS A 84 3.80 2.82 -19.80
CA LYS A 84 4.39 3.09 -21.13
C LYS A 84 3.75 4.31 -21.84
N GLY A 85 2.52 4.67 -21.47
CA GLY A 85 1.73 5.68 -22.15
C GLY A 85 1.85 7.08 -21.52
N ILE A 86 0.72 7.60 -21.03
CA ILE A 86 0.62 8.90 -20.37
C ILE A 86 0.69 8.71 -18.86
N ILE A 87 1.64 9.37 -18.21
CA ILE A 87 1.68 9.47 -16.74
C ILE A 87 0.99 10.76 -16.33
N LEU A 88 -0.07 10.66 -15.49
CA LEU A 88 -0.73 11.80 -14.86
C LEU A 88 -0.14 12.03 -13.47
N VAL A 89 0.58 13.14 -13.29
CA VAL A 89 1.32 13.47 -12.07
C VAL A 89 0.52 14.46 -11.22
N PHE A 90 -0.05 13.99 -10.12
CA PHE A 90 -0.97 14.79 -9.29
C PHE A 90 -0.30 15.76 -8.31
N PRO A 91 0.86 15.44 -7.67
CA PRO A 91 1.43 16.31 -6.63
C PRO A 91 1.79 17.72 -7.07
N ALA A 92 1.91 17.96 -8.38
CA ALA A 92 2.29 19.28 -8.89
C ALA A 92 1.20 20.34 -8.66
N HIS A 93 -0.08 19.97 -8.81
CA HIS A 93 -1.20 20.94 -8.81
C HIS A 93 -2.40 20.49 -7.98
N MET A 94 -2.80 19.23 -8.07
CA MET A 94 -3.97 18.70 -7.35
C MET A 94 -3.57 18.19 -5.95
N ASN A 95 -3.18 19.10 -5.06
CA ASN A 95 -2.52 18.80 -3.78
C ASN A 95 -3.06 19.60 -2.59
N LYS A 96 -4.34 19.96 -2.61
CA LYS A 96 -4.99 20.82 -1.61
C LYS A 96 -5.85 20.03 -0.63
N ILE A 97 -6.03 20.59 0.56
CA ILE A 97 -7.14 20.30 1.45
C ILE A 97 -8.29 21.16 0.96
N LEU A 98 -9.40 20.54 0.56
CA LEU A 98 -10.58 21.22 0.03
C LEU A 98 -11.55 21.62 1.15
N GLU A 99 -11.72 20.72 2.13
CA GLU A 99 -12.59 20.94 3.28
C GLU A 99 -12.06 20.20 4.50
N LEU A 100 -12.18 20.79 5.69
CA LEU A 100 -11.89 20.16 6.96
C LEU A 100 -13.01 20.46 7.96
N ASP A 101 -13.83 19.46 8.28
CA ASP A 101 -14.85 19.54 9.32
C ASP A 101 -14.39 18.78 10.57
N THR A 102 -13.87 19.52 11.54
CA THR A 102 -13.38 18.95 12.81
C THR A 102 -14.51 18.43 13.70
N LYS A 103 -15.75 18.93 13.54
CA LYS A 103 -16.92 18.49 14.32
C LYS A 103 -17.45 17.16 13.77
N ALA A 104 -17.59 17.05 12.45
CA ALA A 104 -17.94 15.81 11.80
C ALA A 104 -16.79 14.80 11.83
N GLY A 105 -15.56 15.27 11.99
CA GLY A 105 -14.36 14.43 11.96
C GLY A 105 -13.99 14.01 10.55
N THR A 106 -14.26 14.84 9.54
CA THR A 106 -14.01 14.53 8.13
C THR A 106 -13.07 15.53 7.47
N VAL A 107 -12.35 15.07 6.47
CA VAL A 107 -11.51 15.91 5.61
C VAL A 107 -11.66 15.50 4.15
N THR A 108 -11.80 16.49 3.26
CA THR A 108 -11.84 16.28 1.81
C THR A 108 -10.58 16.86 1.17
N VAL A 109 -9.92 16.06 0.34
CA VAL A 109 -8.59 16.38 -0.20
C VAL A 109 -8.48 16.02 -1.69
N GLU A 110 -7.53 16.69 -2.36
CA GLU A 110 -7.08 16.29 -3.69
C GLU A 110 -6.05 15.15 -3.61
N PRO A 111 -5.98 14.24 -4.60
CA PRO A 111 -5.19 13.02 -4.53
C PRO A 111 -3.68 13.22 -4.47
N GLY A 112 -3.17 14.33 -4.97
CA GLY A 112 -1.75 14.69 -4.95
C GLY A 112 -1.26 15.29 -3.62
N LEU A 113 -2.15 15.49 -2.64
CA LEU A 113 -1.78 16.01 -1.33
C LEU A 113 -0.81 15.07 -0.63
N ASN A 114 0.32 15.63 -0.15
CA ASN A 114 1.30 14.88 0.62
C ASN A 114 0.71 14.43 1.96
N TYR A 115 0.98 13.18 2.35
CA TYR A 115 0.39 12.58 3.54
C TYR A 115 0.89 13.23 4.84
N ALA A 116 2.19 13.52 4.95
CA ALA A 116 2.75 14.17 6.13
C ALA A 116 2.16 15.57 6.33
N LYS A 117 1.97 16.33 5.23
CA LYS A 117 1.34 17.66 5.28
C LYS A 117 -0.10 17.59 5.79
N LEU A 118 -0.88 16.57 5.38
CA LEU A 118 -2.21 16.35 5.91
C LEU A 118 -2.16 16.04 7.41
N GLN A 119 -1.30 15.10 7.84
CA GLN A 119 -1.16 14.74 9.25
C GLN A 119 -0.81 15.93 10.12
N GLN A 120 0.17 16.75 9.71
CA GLN A 120 0.53 17.98 10.43
C GLN A 120 -0.68 18.92 10.58
N THR A 121 -1.46 19.11 9.52
CA THR A 121 -2.68 19.94 9.57
C THR A 121 -3.72 19.33 10.51
N LEU A 122 -3.96 18.04 10.45
CA LEU A 122 -4.92 17.35 11.31
C LEU A 122 -4.51 17.43 12.79
N HIS A 123 -3.23 17.23 13.11
CA HIS A 123 -2.71 17.31 14.49
C HIS A 123 -2.98 18.68 15.12
N THR A 124 -2.81 19.79 14.38
CA THR A 124 -3.13 21.15 14.89
C THR A 124 -4.61 21.34 15.20
N HIS A 125 -5.48 20.47 14.67
CA HIS A 125 -6.91 20.48 14.90
C HIS A 125 -7.38 19.35 15.84
N GLY A 126 -6.46 18.67 16.54
CA GLY A 126 -6.77 17.58 17.46
C GLY A 126 -7.32 16.32 16.75
N ARG A 127 -6.99 16.14 15.49
CA ARG A 127 -7.40 15.00 14.65
C ARG A 127 -6.17 14.30 14.06
N PHE A 128 -6.33 13.05 13.59
CA PHE A 128 -5.31 12.36 12.78
C PHE A 128 -5.95 11.31 11.87
N LEU A 129 -5.22 10.91 10.85
CA LEU A 129 -5.60 9.82 9.93
C LEU A 129 -4.71 8.61 10.22
N PRO A 130 -5.24 7.55 10.89
CA PRO A 130 -4.41 6.47 11.44
C PRO A 130 -3.66 5.58 10.44
N PRO A 131 -4.20 5.21 9.26
CA PRO A 131 -3.56 4.24 8.36
C PRO A 131 -2.44 4.87 7.51
N TYR A 132 -1.49 5.56 8.15
CA TYR A 132 -0.39 6.19 7.43
C TYR A 132 0.77 5.20 7.17
N PRO A 133 1.29 5.17 5.92
CA PRO A 133 2.45 4.35 5.59
C PRO A 133 3.74 4.90 6.21
N SER A 134 4.75 4.06 6.40
CA SER A 134 6.08 4.50 6.85
C SER A 134 6.74 5.52 5.89
N SER A 135 6.30 5.54 4.64
CA SER A 135 6.72 6.49 3.60
C SER A 135 5.90 7.79 3.57
N LEU A 136 5.20 8.17 4.64
CA LEU A 136 4.27 9.31 4.66
C LEU A 136 4.89 10.62 4.16
N GLU A 137 6.18 10.85 4.38
CA GLU A 137 6.91 12.05 3.90
C GLU A 137 6.93 12.15 2.36
N TYR A 138 6.87 11.02 1.65
CA TYR A 138 6.93 10.94 0.20
C TYR A 138 5.60 10.52 -0.44
N SER A 139 4.67 10.02 0.36
CA SER A 139 3.40 9.47 -0.12
C SER A 139 2.35 10.55 -0.31
N THR A 140 1.38 10.27 -1.17
CA THR A 140 0.19 11.11 -1.39
C THR A 140 -1.08 10.37 -0.98
N LEU A 141 -2.15 11.12 -0.72
CA LEU A 141 -3.43 10.52 -0.33
C LEU A 141 -4.02 9.65 -1.45
N GLY A 142 -3.90 10.08 -2.72
CA GLY A 142 -4.29 9.26 -3.87
C GLY A 142 -3.50 7.96 -3.98
N GLY A 143 -2.19 7.99 -3.66
CA GLY A 143 -1.36 6.79 -3.59
C GLY A 143 -1.77 5.86 -2.45
N ALA A 144 -2.08 6.41 -1.26
CA ALA A 144 -2.56 5.65 -0.12
C ALA A 144 -3.89 4.94 -0.41
N VAL A 145 -4.85 5.64 -1.06
CA VAL A 145 -6.11 5.05 -1.53
C VAL A 145 -5.85 3.99 -2.59
N ALA A 146 -5.00 4.28 -3.58
CA ALA A 146 -4.72 3.36 -4.68
C ALA A 146 -4.13 2.02 -4.20
N ASN A 147 -3.31 2.05 -3.14
CA ASN A 147 -2.71 0.85 -2.56
C ASN A 147 -3.54 0.23 -1.41
N ASN A 148 -4.56 0.91 -0.90
CA ASN A 148 -5.20 0.57 0.37
C ASN A 148 -4.16 0.52 1.51
N SER A 149 -3.35 1.56 1.61
CA SER A 149 -2.23 1.61 2.55
C SER A 149 -2.67 1.42 3.99
N GLY A 150 -1.86 0.71 4.74
CA GLY A 150 -1.92 0.63 6.19
C GLY A 150 -0.66 1.24 6.80
N GLY A 151 -0.27 0.75 7.97
CA GLY A 151 0.94 1.18 8.66
C GLY A 151 1.05 0.53 10.03
N GLN A 152 1.95 1.06 10.85
CA GLN A 152 2.23 0.52 12.19
C GLN A 152 0.99 0.47 13.11
N LYS A 153 0.01 1.34 12.89
CA LYS A 153 -1.22 1.39 13.69
C LYS A 153 -2.37 0.53 13.14
N SER A 154 -2.11 -0.29 12.12
CA SER A 154 -3.15 -1.09 11.46
C SER A 154 -3.81 -2.13 12.36
N VAL A 155 -3.14 -2.62 13.39
CA VAL A 155 -3.71 -3.59 14.33
C VAL A 155 -4.94 -3.05 15.09
N LYS A 156 -5.02 -1.73 15.31
CA LYS A 156 -6.16 -1.05 15.96
C LYS A 156 -7.07 -0.37 14.94
N TYR A 157 -6.51 0.25 13.92
CA TYR A 157 -7.22 1.18 13.04
C TYR A 157 -7.46 0.65 11.63
N GLY A 158 -6.87 -0.49 11.26
CA GLY A 158 -7.04 -1.06 9.92
C GLY A 158 -6.26 -0.32 8.84
N THR A 159 -6.85 -0.25 7.64
CA THR A 159 -6.25 0.32 6.43
C THR A 159 -7.03 1.52 5.91
N THR A 160 -6.55 2.14 4.84
CA THR A 160 -7.19 3.31 4.20
C THR A 160 -8.66 3.06 3.86
N ASN A 161 -9.03 1.82 3.47
CA ASN A 161 -10.42 1.47 3.16
C ASN A 161 -11.40 1.72 4.34
N ASN A 162 -10.91 1.67 5.58
CA ASN A 162 -11.74 1.93 6.76
C ASN A 162 -12.09 3.42 6.96
N TYR A 163 -11.37 4.30 6.25
CA TYR A 163 -11.46 5.76 6.43
C TYR A 163 -12.01 6.51 5.22
N VAL A 164 -12.01 5.91 4.03
CA VAL A 164 -12.61 6.54 2.86
C VAL A 164 -14.13 6.51 2.96
N ASP A 165 -14.75 7.68 3.04
CA ASP A 165 -16.20 7.85 3.07
C ASP A 165 -16.77 7.89 1.64
N LYS A 166 -16.21 8.74 0.79
CA LYS A 166 -16.58 8.89 -0.62
C LYS A 166 -15.43 9.41 -1.47
N MET A 167 -15.53 9.23 -2.77
CA MET A 167 -14.53 9.72 -3.73
C MET A 167 -15.22 10.23 -5.01
N ARG A 168 -14.54 11.15 -5.70
CA ARG A 168 -14.82 11.44 -7.10
C ARG A 168 -13.81 10.69 -7.96
N VAL A 169 -14.31 9.94 -8.92
CA VAL A 169 -13.51 9.06 -9.78
C VAL A 169 -13.85 9.31 -11.23
N VAL A 170 -12.85 9.58 -12.05
CA VAL A 170 -12.98 9.66 -13.50
C VAL A 170 -12.86 8.25 -14.09
N LEU A 171 -13.91 7.80 -14.77
CA LEU A 171 -13.97 6.51 -15.46
C LEU A 171 -13.18 6.54 -16.78
N ALA A 172 -12.97 5.39 -17.39
CA ALA A 172 -12.19 5.24 -18.62
C ALA A 172 -12.71 6.11 -19.79
N ASN A 173 -14.03 6.31 -19.89
CA ASN A 173 -14.67 7.15 -20.93
C ASN A 173 -14.69 8.66 -20.61
N GLY A 174 -14.18 9.08 -19.42
CA GLY A 174 -14.18 10.47 -18.97
C GLY A 174 -15.45 10.92 -18.21
N GLU A 175 -16.40 10.02 -17.94
CA GLU A 175 -17.48 10.30 -16.99
C GLU A 175 -16.94 10.34 -15.55
N VAL A 176 -17.62 11.07 -14.67
CA VAL A 176 -17.27 11.18 -13.24
C VAL A 176 -18.32 10.48 -12.41
N VAL A 177 -17.88 9.57 -11.56
CA VAL A 177 -18.71 8.91 -10.55
C VAL A 177 -18.34 9.45 -9.17
N GLU A 178 -19.34 9.82 -8.38
CA GLU A 178 -19.20 10.02 -6.94
C GLU A 178 -19.53 8.69 -6.25
N THR A 179 -18.54 8.09 -5.61
CA THR A 179 -18.74 6.85 -4.86
C THR A 179 -19.31 7.15 -3.50
N LYS A 180 -20.30 6.36 -3.10
CA LYS A 180 -20.89 6.36 -1.76
C LYS A 180 -21.79 5.15 -1.60
N ARG A 181 -22.15 4.84 -0.36
CA ARG A 181 -23.13 3.80 -0.11
C ARG A 181 -24.51 4.23 -0.63
N LEU A 182 -25.05 3.47 -1.59
CA LEU A 182 -26.36 3.65 -2.19
C LEU A 182 -27.37 2.71 -1.53
N SER A 183 -28.57 3.23 -1.27
CA SER A 183 -29.73 2.40 -0.97
C SER A 183 -30.18 1.63 -2.21
N LYS A 184 -30.97 0.57 -2.05
CA LYS A 184 -31.55 -0.21 -3.17
C LYS A 184 -32.30 0.68 -4.17
N ARG A 185 -33.00 1.74 -3.69
CA ARG A 185 -33.72 2.69 -4.55
C ARG A 185 -32.74 3.54 -5.38
N GLU A 186 -31.66 4.00 -4.78
CA GLU A 186 -30.64 4.81 -5.47
C GLU A 186 -29.86 3.95 -6.48
N LEU A 187 -29.54 2.71 -6.14
CA LEU A 187 -28.96 1.75 -7.07
C LEU A 187 -29.87 1.56 -8.30
N GLY A 188 -31.18 1.35 -8.09
CA GLY A 188 -32.13 1.24 -9.20
C GLY A 188 -32.14 2.45 -10.13
N LYS A 189 -31.96 3.66 -9.58
CA LYS A 189 -31.82 4.87 -10.39
C LYS A 189 -30.52 4.88 -11.21
N LYS A 190 -29.39 4.49 -10.59
CA LYS A 190 -28.09 4.40 -11.29
C LYS A 190 -28.14 3.37 -12.42
N MET A 191 -28.70 2.19 -12.16
CA MET A 191 -28.86 1.13 -13.17
C MET A 191 -29.77 1.54 -14.33
N GLY A 192 -30.75 2.44 -14.11
CA GLY A 192 -31.62 3.00 -15.14
C GLY A 192 -30.98 4.04 -16.05
N MET A 193 -29.75 4.49 -15.77
CA MET A 193 -29.07 5.52 -16.57
C MET A 193 -28.55 4.90 -17.90
N ALA A 194 -28.75 5.63 -19.01
CA ALA A 194 -28.20 5.29 -20.34
C ALA A 194 -26.78 5.88 -20.51
N THR A 195 -25.92 5.73 -19.50
CA THR A 195 -24.55 6.22 -19.45
C THR A 195 -23.61 5.06 -19.16
N PHE A 196 -22.30 5.26 -19.34
CA PHE A 196 -21.31 4.26 -18.99
C PHE A 196 -21.32 3.96 -17.48
N GLU A 197 -21.53 4.97 -16.65
CA GLU A 197 -21.76 4.78 -15.20
C GLU A 197 -22.92 3.79 -14.95
N GLY A 198 -24.07 3.96 -15.65
CA GLY A 198 -25.21 3.06 -15.50
C GLY A 198 -24.90 1.63 -15.97
N GLU A 199 -24.10 1.49 -17.02
CA GLU A 199 -23.63 0.19 -17.52
C GLU A 199 -22.72 -0.51 -16.49
N VAL A 200 -21.80 0.23 -15.87
CA VAL A 200 -20.93 -0.29 -14.81
C VAL A 200 -21.77 -0.84 -13.65
N TYR A 201 -22.76 -0.08 -13.16
CA TYR A 201 -23.62 -0.55 -12.06
C TYR A 201 -24.41 -1.80 -12.45
N ARG A 202 -25.01 -1.86 -13.64
CA ARG A 202 -25.76 -3.06 -14.12
C ARG A 202 -24.87 -4.28 -14.25
N SER A 203 -23.73 -4.13 -14.92
CA SER A 203 -22.83 -5.24 -15.20
C SER A 203 -22.17 -5.78 -13.93
N LEU A 204 -21.82 -4.88 -12.99
CA LEU A 204 -21.23 -5.27 -11.72
C LEU A 204 -22.25 -5.95 -10.79
N ASP A 205 -23.49 -5.45 -10.73
CA ASP A 205 -24.55 -6.07 -9.94
C ASP A 205 -24.85 -7.48 -10.45
N ALA A 206 -25.00 -7.66 -11.76
CA ALA A 206 -25.18 -8.98 -12.39
C ALA A 206 -23.98 -9.92 -12.11
N LEU A 207 -22.75 -9.42 -12.27
CA LEU A 207 -21.54 -10.20 -11.99
C LEU A 207 -21.52 -10.70 -10.53
N ILE A 208 -21.90 -9.84 -9.57
CA ILE A 208 -21.93 -10.20 -8.14
C ILE A 208 -23.01 -11.26 -7.88
N GLU A 209 -24.20 -11.11 -8.45
CA GLU A 209 -25.29 -12.07 -8.28
C GLU A 209 -24.96 -13.44 -8.89
N GLU A 210 -24.37 -13.46 -10.09
CA GLU A 210 -24.00 -14.71 -10.79
C GLU A 210 -22.84 -15.45 -10.12
N ASN A 211 -21.99 -14.76 -9.35
CA ASN A 211 -20.76 -15.33 -8.78
C ASN A 211 -20.67 -15.19 -7.25
N ASP A 212 -21.79 -15.08 -6.54
CA ASP A 212 -21.85 -14.82 -5.08
C ASP A 212 -21.01 -15.81 -4.27
N ASP A 213 -21.08 -17.11 -4.56
CA ASP A 213 -20.30 -18.13 -3.85
C ASP A 213 -18.79 -18.01 -4.08
N ILE A 214 -18.38 -17.62 -5.29
CA ILE A 214 -16.96 -17.39 -5.62
C ILE A 214 -16.48 -16.14 -4.89
N ILE A 215 -17.26 -15.05 -4.96
CA ILE A 215 -16.93 -13.76 -4.35
C ILE A 215 -16.80 -13.88 -2.82
N ARG A 216 -17.64 -14.68 -2.17
CA ARG A 216 -17.47 -14.96 -0.73
C ARG A 216 -16.14 -15.62 -0.41
N LYS A 217 -15.64 -16.52 -1.28
CA LYS A 217 -14.34 -17.18 -1.12
C LYS A 217 -13.15 -16.25 -1.37
N LEU A 218 -13.34 -15.15 -2.11
CA LEU A 218 -12.28 -14.12 -2.28
C LEU A 218 -11.99 -13.37 -0.98
N LYS A 219 -12.92 -13.38 -0.02
CA LYS A 219 -12.69 -12.78 1.29
C LYS A 219 -11.87 -13.73 2.15
N LEU A 220 -10.58 -13.43 2.27
CA LEU A 220 -9.67 -14.18 3.14
C LEU A 220 -9.93 -13.84 4.61
N ASP A 221 -9.75 -14.83 5.50
CA ASP A 221 -9.85 -14.64 6.96
C ASP A 221 -8.53 -14.08 7.53
N LEU A 222 -8.24 -12.85 7.16
CA LEU A 222 -7.04 -12.10 7.54
C LEU A 222 -7.43 -10.72 8.06
N PRO A 223 -6.65 -10.11 8.98
CA PRO A 223 -6.93 -8.77 9.50
C PRO A 223 -7.01 -7.68 8.43
N LYS A 224 -6.21 -7.83 7.37
CA LYS A 224 -6.18 -6.94 6.20
C LYS A 224 -5.76 -7.71 4.95
N ASN A 225 -6.21 -7.23 3.80
CA ASN A 225 -5.84 -7.79 2.50
C ASN A 225 -6.02 -6.72 1.43
N SER A 226 -4.99 -6.49 0.61
CA SER A 226 -5.03 -5.54 -0.50
C SER A 226 -4.88 -6.21 -1.87
N ALA A 227 -4.74 -7.55 -1.91
CA ALA A 227 -4.62 -8.29 -3.16
C ALA A 227 -5.96 -8.33 -3.92
N GLY A 228 -5.91 -8.20 -5.23
CA GLY A 228 -7.08 -8.20 -6.11
C GLY A 228 -7.96 -6.96 -5.93
N TYR A 229 -9.28 -7.15 -6.06
CA TYR A 229 -10.30 -6.12 -5.86
C TYR A 229 -11.25 -6.53 -4.73
N ASN A 230 -11.59 -5.59 -3.85
CA ASN A 230 -12.47 -5.83 -2.71
C ASN A 230 -13.96 -5.87 -3.11
N VAL A 231 -14.31 -6.78 -4.03
CA VAL A 231 -15.66 -6.93 -4.56
C VAL A 231 -16.65 -7.46 -3.53
N SER A 232 -16.20 -8.22 -2.54
CA SER A 232 -17.06 -8.77 -1.47
C SER A 232 -17.67 -7.70 -0.57
N ALA A 233 -17.14 -6.48 -0.56
CA ALA A 233 -17.65 -5.35 0.20
C ALA A 233 -18.59 -4.41 -0.58
N VAL A 234 -18.83 -4.68 -1.86
CA VAL A 234 -19.62 -3.81 -2.75
C VAL A 234 -21.12 -3.91 -2.47
N LYS A 235 -21.66 -5.13 -2.37
CA LYS A 235 -23.09 -5.36 -2.16
C LYS A 235 -23.38 -5.79 -0.74
N GLY A 236 -24.14 -4.98 0.00
CA GLY A 236 -24.54 -5.27 1.37
C GLY A 236 -25.73 -6.26 1.42
N LYS A 237 -25.84 -7.00 2.54
CA LYS A 237 -26.97 -7.92 2.79
C LYS A 237 -28.33 -7.22 2.82
N ASP A 238 -28.35 -5.92 3.09
CA ASP A 238 -29.54 -5.05 3.08
C ASP A 238 -29.90 -4.55 1.68
N GLY A 239 -29.16 -4.97 0.65
CA GLY A 239 -29.31 -4.53 -0.73
C GLY A 239 -28.69 -3.15 -1.01
N SER A 240 -27.90 -2.61 -0.10
CA SER A 240 -27.07 -1.43 -0.36
C SER A 240 -25.94 -1.77 -1.32
N PHE A 241 -25.40 -0.76 -2.02
CA PHE A 241 -24.35 -0.94 -3.01
C PHE A 241 -23.35 0.21 -2.93
N ASP A 242 -22.07 -0.10 -2.83
CA ASP A 242 -21.01 0.89 -2.68
C ASP A 242 -19.79 0.53 -3.55
N LEU A 243 -19.43 1.43 -4.46
CA LEU A 243 -18.24 1.26 -5.30
C LEU A 243 -16.95 1.68 -4.57
N THR A 244 -17.03 2.38 -3.44
CA THR A 244 -15.86 2.88 -2.71
C THR A 244 -14.84 1.79 -2.39
N PRO A 245 -15.22 0.62 -1.82
CA PRO A 245 -14.26 -0.45 -1.52
C PRO A 245 -13.57 -1.04 -2.75
N LEU A 246 -14.18 -0.90 -3.93
CA LEU A 246 -13.62 -1.43 -5.17
C LEU A 246 -12.52 -0.51 -5.73
N PHE A 247 -12.71 0.81 -5.61
CA PHE A 247 -11.70 1.79 -6.04
C PHE A 247 -10.54 1.90 -5.06
N VAL A 248 -10.77 1.71 -3.75
CA VAL A 248 -9.69 1.61 -2.77
C VAL A 248 -8.89 0.32 -3.04
N GLY A 249 -7.60 0.47 -3.29
CA GLY A 249 -6.73 -0.64 -3.69
C GLY A 249 -6.79 -0.99 -5.18
N SER A 250 -7.49 -0.21 -6.02
CA SER A 250 -7.57 -0.47 -7.46
C SER A 250 -6.31 -0.09 -8.25
N GLN A 251 -5.41 0.68 -7.67
CA GLN A 251 -4.17 1.15 -8.32
C GLN A 251 -4.40 1.84 -9.68
N GLY A 252 -5.52 2.57 -9.79
CA GLY A 252 -5.88 3.30 -11.02
C GLY A 252 -6.28 2.42 -12.19
N THR A 253 -6.54 1.12 -11.98
CA THR A 253 -6.95 0.19 -13.04
C THR A 253 -8.44 0.23 -13.36
N LEU A 254 -9.28 0.78 -12.46
CA LEU A 254 -10.74 0.89 -12.60
C LEU A 254 -11.22 2.32 -12.85
N GLY A 255 -10.40 3.30 -12.54
CA GLY A 255 -10.69 4.73 -12.65
C GLY A 255 -9.59 5.57 -12.02
N ILE A 256 -9.65 6.87 -12.23
CA ILE A 256 -8.67 7.84 -11.72
C ILE A 256 -9.33 8.71 -10.67
N VAL A 257 -8.88 8.61 -9.43
CA VAL A 257 -9.39 9.38 -8.29
C VAL A 257 -8.97 10.84 -8.41
N THR A 258 -9.93 11.76 -8.25
CA THR A 258 -9.71 13.21 -8.33
C THR A 258 -10.05 13.96 -7.05
N GLU A 259 -10.84 13.36 -6.15
CA GLU A 259 -11.19 13.89 -4.83
C GLU A 259 -11.44 12.75 -3.86
N ILE A 260 -11.06 12.93 -2.60
CA ILE A 260 -11.17 11.91 -1.55
C ILE A 260 -11.73 12.57 -0.29
N SER A 261 -12.85 12.08 0.23
CA SER A 261 -13.36 12.43 1.55
C SER A 261 -13.04 11.30 2.53
N LEU A 262 -12.40 11.66 3.65
CA LEU A 262 -11.87 10.73 4.64
C LEU A 262 -12.44 11.04 6.01
N ASN A 263 -12.77 10.00 6.76
CA ASN A 263 -12.98 10.09 8.20
C ASN A 263 -11.64 10.21 8.92
N THR A 264 -11.63 10.82 10.08
CA THR A 264 -10.44 11.03 10.90
C THR A 264 -10.73 10.66 12.35
N GLU A 265 -9.69 10.34 13.12
CA GLU A 265 -9.79 10.02 14.54
C GLU A 265 -9.37 11.20 15.43
N SER A 266 -9.77 11.16 16.70
CA SER A 266 -9.30 12.11 17.71
C SER A 266 -7.84 11.84 18.03
N TYR A 267 -7.01 12.89 18.00
CA TYR A 267 -5.59 12.79 18.24
C TYR A 267 -5.24 13.00 19.72
N ASN A 268 -4.48 12.08 20.28
CA ASN A 268 -3.79 12.27 21.55
C ASN A 268 -2.28 12.36 21.27
N PRO A 269 -1.60 13.47 21.58
CA PRO A 269 -0.15 13.58 21.39
C PRO A 269 0.64 12.64 22.29
N SER A 270 0.07 12.25 23.45
CA SER A 270 0.73 11.35 24.39
C SER A 270 0.43 9.89 24.06
N SER A 271 1.45 9.07 23.99
CA SER A 271 1.31 7.61 23.90
C SER A 271 2.17 6.92 24.97
N THR A 272 1.94 5.64 25.17
CA THR A 272 2.77 4.79 26.04
C THR A 272 3.32 3.65 25.19
N LEU A 273 4.65 3.53 25.15
CA LEU A 273 5.35 2.50 24.42
C LEU A 273 5.99 1.48 25.37
N VAL A 274 5.74 0.20 25.12
CA VAL A 274 6.45 -0.92 25.75
C VAL A 274 7.35 -1.54 24.72
N VAL A 275 8.66 -1.59 25.03
CA VAL A 275 9.65 -2.29 24.18
C VAL A 275 10.10 -3.55 24.91
N GLY A 276 9.89 -4.70 24.30
CA GLY A 276 10.21 -5.99 24.89
C GLY A 276 11.20 -6.79 24.04
N PHE A 277 12.01 -7.64 24.70
CA PHE A 277 13.07 -8.42 24.07
C PHE A 277 12.78 -9.91 24.17
N CYS A 278 12.92 -10.63 23.05
CA CYS A 278 12.62 -12.06 22.98
C CYS A 278 13.65 -12.78 22.10
N ASN A 279 14.07 -13.98 22.52
CA ASN A 279 15.03 -14.80 21.78
C ASN A 279 14.44 -16.09 21.19
N ASP A 280 13.20 -16.40 21.52
CA ASP A 280 12.53 -17.64 21.14
C ASP A 280 11.27 -17.37 20.32
N LEU A 281 11.08 -18.12 19.22
CA LEU A 281 9.94 -17.95 18.30
C LEU A 281 8.61 -18.40 18.91
N GLU A 282 8.59 -19.45 19.72
CA GLU A 282 7.37 -19.95 20.34
C GLU A 282 6.88 -18.96 21.42
N VAL A 283 7.85 -18.44 22.19
CA VAL A 283 7.57 -17.37 23.17
C VAL A 283 7.08 -16.11 22.47
N LEU A 284 7.69 -15.72 21.32
CA LEU A 284 7.22 -14.60 20.50
C LEU A 284 5.76 -14.77 20.09
N GLN A 285 5.38 -15.97 19.59
CA GLN A 285 3.99 -16.26 19.22
C GLN A 285 3.03 -16.11 20.41
N GLN A 286 3.42 -16.63 21.59
CA GLN A 286 2.62 -16.52 22.80
C GLN A 286 2.44 -15.06 23.24
N LEU A 287 3.53 -14.26 23.20
CA LEU A 287 3.48 -12.83 23.51
C LEU A 287 2.49 -12.10 22.59
N VAL A 288 2.60 -12.29 21.29
CA VAL A 288 1.70 -11.66 20.31
C VAL A 288 0.24 -12.02 20.58
N ASN A 289 -0.05 -13.31 20.80
CA ASN A 289 -1.41 -13.78 21.07
C ASN A 289 -1.98 -13.18 22.38
N GLU A 290 -1.20 -13.18 23.48
CA GLU A 290 -1.66 -12.65 24.77
C GLU A 290 -1.82 -11.13 24.73
N ILE A 291 -0.92 -10.40 24.07
CA ILE A 291 -1.00 -8.93 23.92
C ILE A 291 -2.19 -8.54 23.06
N LYS A 292 -2.43 -9.26 21.97
CA LYS A 292 -3.59 -9.03 21.10
C LYS A 292 -4.93 -9.32 21.78
N ALA A 293 -4.96 -10.24 22.73
CA ALA A 293 -6.15 -10.59 23.52
C ALA A 293 -6.47 -9.59 24.65
N LEU A 294 -5.69 -8.51 24.80
CA LEU A 294 -5.98 -7.48 25.81
C LEU A 294 -7.33 -6.79 25.52
N PRO A 295 -8.07 -6.37 26.57
CA PRO A 295 -9.40 -5.78 26.40
C PRO A 295 -9.42 -4.46 25.62
N ASN A 296 -8.30 -3.71 25.66
CA ASN A 296 -8.07 -2.57 24.78
C ASN A 296 -6.90 -2.92 23.87
N SER A 297 -7.16 -2.94 22.57
CA SER A 297 -6.14 -3.25 21.57
C SER A 297 -5.00 -2.24 21.62
N PRO A 298 -3.73 -2.65 21.60
CA PRO A 298 -2.62 -1.75 21.30
C PRO A 298 -2.84 -1.04 19.96
N SER A 299 -2.35 0.19 19.84
CA SER A 299 -2.34 0.90 18.55
C SER A 299 -1.32 0.31 17.59
N ALA A 300 -0.22 -0.24 18.12
CA ALA A 300 0.79 -0.95 17.34
C ALA A 300 1.31 -2.18 18.08
N ILE A 301 1.61 -3.26 17.33
CA ILE A 301 2.39 -4.42 17.77
C ILE A 301 3.37 -4.72 16.63
N GLU A 302 4.61 -4.23 16.79
CA GLU A 302 5.64 -4.26 15.77
C GLU A 302 6.80 -5.15 16.18
N VAL A 303 7.53 -5.68 15.20
CA VAL A 303 8.72 -6.49 15.42
C VAL A 303 9.87 -6.06 14.53
N VAL A 304 11.10 -6.20 15.03
CA VAL A 304 12.34 -6.21 14.24
C VAL A 304 13.20 -7.39 14.67
N ASP A 305 13.95 -7.99 13.74
CA ASP A 305 14.84 -9.10 14.04
C ASP A 305 16.30 -8.66 14.25
N ASP A 306 17.11 -9.56 14.81
CA ASP A 306 18.54 -9.33 15.04
C ASP A 306 19.34 -9.14 13.76
N LYS A 307 18.94 -9.76 12.66
CA LYS A 307 19.59 -9.62 11.35
C LYS A 307 19.51 -8.20 10.86
N LEU A 308 18.32 -7.57 11.04
CA LEU A 308 18.13 -6.17 10.77
C LEU A 308 18.95 -5.28 11.69
N LEU A 309 18.96 -5.55 13.01
CA LEU A 309 19.74 -4.80 13.98
C LEU A 309 21.24 -4.85 13.64
N ASN A 310 21.76 -6.01 13.29
CA ASN A 310 23.15 -6.19 12.85
C ASN A 310 23.44 -5.39 11.58
N TYR A 311 22.52 -5.38 10.62
CA TYR A 311 22.65 -4.59 9.40
C TYR A 311 22.67 -3.08 9.70
N VAL A 312 21.75 -2.59 10.52
CA VAL A 312 21.73 -1.17 10.96
C VAL A 312 23.00 -0.81 11.71
N ASN A 313 23.48 -1.68 12.61
CA ASN A 313 24.72 -1.45 13.37
C ASN A 313 25.96 -1.32 12.47
N GLN A 314 26.00 -2.06 11.37
CA GLN A 314 27.10 -1.97 10.39
C GLN A 314 27.17 -0.61 9.68
N PHE A 315 26.03 -0.03 9.35
CA PHE A 315 25.95 1.22 8.56
C PHE A 315 25.71 2.48 9.39
N ASN A 316 24.99 2.37 10.51
CA ASN A 316 24.66 3.49 11.40
C ASN A 316 24.55 3.07 12.86
N PRO A 317 25.69 2.72 13.53
CA PRO A 317 25.68 2.22 14.92
C PRO A 317 25.12 3.23 15.93
N ASN A 318 25.19 4.53 15.65
CA ASN A 318 24.67 5.56 16.55
C ASN A 318 23.14 5.47 16.73
N GLN A 319 22.44 4.92 15.76
CA GLN A 319 20.99 4.75 15.83
C GLN A 319 20.54 3.73 16.87
N LEU A 320 21.40 2.75 17.19
CA LEU A 320 21.11 1.69 18.16
C LEU A 320 21.57 2.00 19.58
N ARG A 321 22.41 3.04 19.76
CA ARG A 321 23.22 3.28 20.98
C ARG A 321 22.42 3.28 22.27
N ASN A 322 21.20 3.87 22.29
CA ASN A 322 20.37 4.01 23.49
C ASN A 322 19.12 3.12 23.44
N VAL A 323 18.98 2.30 22.42
CA VAL A 323 17.78 1.49 22.18
C VAL A 323 18.03 0.03 22.54
N VAL A 324 19.10 -0.57 22.00
CA VAL A 324 19.41 -1.99 22.16
C VAL A 324 20.94 -2.17 22.26
N GLN A 325 21.38 -2.99 23.22
CA GLN A 325 22.81 -3.29 23.46
C GLN A 325 23.19 -4.66 22.91
N HIS A 326 24.48 -4.83 22.56
CA HIS A 326 25.03 -6.14 22.23
C HIS A 326 25.14 -7.07 23.45
N PRO A 327 24.92 -8.38 23.29
CA PRO A 327 24.45 -9.06 22.08
C PRO A 327 22.98 -8.70 21.80
N PHE A 328 22.65 -8.43 20.51
CA PHE A 328 21.28 -8.09 20.15
C PHE A 328 20.31 -9.25 20.42
N PRO A 329 19.13 -8.96 21.01
CA PRO A 329 18.07 -9.97 21.12
C PRO A 329 17.58 -10.37 19.73
N ARG A 330 17.16 -11.61 19.59
CA ARG A 330 16.69 -12.14 18.31
C ARG A 330 15.49 -11.36 17.76
N PHE A 331 14.61 -10.89 18.65
CA PHE A 331 13.45 -10.07 18.31
C PHE A 331 13.28 -8.93 19.30
N VAL A 332 12.97 -7.75 18.79
CA VAL A 332 12.52 -6.59 19.56
C VAL A 332 11.08 -6.30 19.20
N LEU A 333 10.21 -6.26 20.21
CA LEU A 333 8.79 -5.95 20.09
C LEU A 333 8.53 -4.51 20.52
N PHE A 334 7.71 -3.78 19.75
CA PHE A 334 7.23 -2.45 20.07
C PHE A 334 5.70 -2.53 20.21
N ILE A 335 5.19 -2.24 21.40
CA ILE A 335 3.77 -2.28 21.74
C ILE A 335 3.34 -0.89 22.18
N GLU A 336 2.51 -0.21 21.39
CA GLU A 336 2.07 1.15 21.66
C GLU A 336 0.60 1.20 22.09
N PHE A 337 0.29 2.13 22.98
CA PHE A 337 -1.07 2.51 23.36
C PHE A 337 -1.23 4.02 23.20
N ASP A 338 -2.23 4.44 22.43
CA ASP A 338 -2.54 5.83 22.06
C ASP A 338 -3.97 6.27 22.43
N ASP A 339 -4.59 5.56 23.38
CA ASP A 339 -5.93 5.89 23.86
C ASP A 339 -5.98 7.35 24.37
N ILE A 340 -7.13 8.01 24.22
CA ILE A 340 -7.33 9.39 24.69
C ILE A 340 -7.06 9.51 26.20
N SER A 341 -7.32 8.46 26.97
CA SER A 341 -7.05 8.40 28.39
C SER A 341 -5.65 7.84 28.70
N ASN A 342 -4.73 8.68 29.14
CA ASN A 342 -3.39 8.27 29.61
C ASN A 342 -3.47 7.21 30.73
N LYS A 343 -4.52 7.27 31.58
CA LYS A 343 -4.77 6.26 32.62
C LYS A 343 -5.05 4.87 31.99
N THR A 344 -5.78 4.84 30.89
CA THR A 344 -6.04 3.60 30.14
C THR A 344 -4.76 3.06 29.52
N GLN A 345 -3.97 3.91 28.89
CA GLN A 345 -2.65 3.55 28.33
C GLN A 345 -1.75 2.91 29.41
N ALA A 346 -1.56 3.60 30.55
CA ALA A 346 -0.74 3.11 31.66
C ALA A 346 -1.25 1.77 32.22
N LYS A 347 -2.58 1.58 32.30
CA LYS A 347 -3.18 0.31 32.74
C LYS A 347 -2.88 -0.83 31.79
N MET A 348 -2.93 -0.58 30.48
CA MET A 348 -2.63 -1.60 29.47
C MET A 348 -1.14 -1.91 29.41
N ALA A 349 -0.27 -0.89 29.45
CA ALA A 349 1.18 -1.08 29.54
C ALA A 349 1.59 -1.93 30.75
N LYS A 350 0.98 -1.71 31.92
CA LYS A 350 1.19 -2.57 33.11
C LYS A 350 0.76 -4.02 32.89
N LYS A 351 -0.28 -4.28 32.09
CA LYS A 351 -0.67 -5.65 31.75
C LYS A 351 0.36 -6.30 30.83
N VAL A 352 0.87 -5.55 29.84
CA VAL A 352 1.94 -6.03 28.95
C VAL A 352 3.20 -6.32 29.78
N ALA A 353 3.61 -5.41 30.66
CA ALA A 353 4.75 -5.61 31.58
C ALA A 353 4.62 -6.94 32.34
N LYS A 354 3.45 -7.24 32.91
CA LYS A 354 3.21 -8.52 33.61
C LYS A 354 3.32 -9.75 32.72
N ILE A 355 2.99 -9.63 31.41
CA ILE A 355 3.16 -10.73 30.44
C ILE A 355 4.64 -11.03 30.25
N PHE A 356 5.50 -10.01 30.17
CA PHE A 356 6.95 -10.15 30.07
C PHE A 356 7.57 -10.65 31.40
N ASP A 357 7.20 -10.06 32.53
CA ASP A 357 7.66 -10.48 33.86
C ASP A 357 7.40 -11.96 34.14
N LYS A 358 6.20 -12.46 33.81
CA LYS A 358 5.82 -13.87 33.97
C LYS A 358 6.79 -14.82 33.25
N ARG A 359 7.45 -14.34 32.20
CA ARG A 359 8.43 -15.09 31.38
C ARG A 359 9.88 -14.74 31.66
N GLN A 360 10.10 -13.87 32.65
CA GLN A 360 11.45 -13.36 32.99
C GLN A 360 12.15 -12.70 31.80
N LEU A 361 11.37 -12.03 30.94
CA LEU A 361 11.89 -11.31 29.76
C LEU A 361 12.16 -9.85 30.12
N THR A 362 13.22 -9.31 29.54
CA THR A 362 13.56 -7.90 29.67
C THR A 362 12.63 -7.03 28.85
N PHE A 363 12.21 -5.90 29.39
CA PHE A 363 11.41 -4.88 28.72
C PHE A 363 11.66 -3.50 29.33
N ARG A 364 11.22 -2.46 28.62
CA ARG A 364 11.15 -1.07 29.13
C ARG A 364 9.78 -0.47 28.80
N VAL A 365 9.37 0.53 29.58
CA VAL A 365 8.12 1.28 29.37
C VAL A 365 8.48 2.74 29.31
N ASP A 366 8.11 3.41 28.22
CA ASP A 366 8.38 4.81 27.98
C ASP A 366 7.07 5.59 27.78
N THR A 367 7.05 6.80 28.32
CA THR A 367 5.96 7.78 28.18
C THR A 367 6.48 9.15 27.78
N ASP A 368 7.79 9.33 27.71
CA ASP A 368 8.44 10.54 27.22
C ASP A 368 8.40 10.56 25.71
N GLU A 369 7.92 11.65 25.12
CA GLU A 369 7.73 11.78 23.67
C GLU A 369 9.05 11.67 22.90
N GLY A 370 10.13 12.25 23.42
CA GLY A 370 11.45 12.21 22.78
C GLY A 370 12.06 10.82 22.77
N GLU A 371 11.93 10.06 23.88
CA GLU A 371 12.37 8.66 23.95
C GLU A 371 11.55 7.77 23.02
N ILE A 372 10.22 7.94 23.00
CA ILE A 372 9.32 7.20 22.12
C ILE A 372 9.67 7.48 20.64
N GLU A 373 9.92 8.74 20.29
CA GLU A 373 10.31 9.10 18.92
C GLU A 373 11.64 8.44 18.52
N GLN A 374 12.63 8.40 19.41
CA GLN A 374 13.90 7.71 19.13
C GLN A 374 13.71 6.21 18.93
N LEU A 375 12.87 5.56 19.74
CA LEU A 375 12.54 4.16 19.61
C LEU A 375 11.82 3.85 18.29
N TRP A 376 10.88 4.72 17.91
CA TRP A 376 10.20 4.60 16.62
C TRP A 376 11.12 4.88 15.42
N LYS A 377 12.10 5.78 15.54
CA LYS A 377 13.13 5.98 14.51
C LYS A 377 13.88 4.71 14.19
N LEU A 378 14.17 3.86 15.18
CA LEU A 378 14.75 2.54 14.92
C LEU A 378 13.85 1.73 13.98
N ARG A 379 12.56 1.65 14.28
CA ARG A 379 11.60 0.86 13.48
C ARG A 379 11.33 1.47 12.09
N GLN A 380 11.29 2.80 11.99
CA GLN A 380 10.95 3.52 10.75
C GLN A 380 12.14 3.67 9.79
N SER A 381 13.32 3.90 10.33
CA SER A 381 14.53 4.14 9.52
C SER A 381 15.08 2.89 8.83
N VAL A 382 14.56 1.72 9.18
CA VAL A 382 14.92 0.46 8.57
C VAL A 382 14.87 0.51 7.05
N ALA A 383 13.75 0.93 6.49
CA ALA A 383 13.58 1.03 5.03
C ALA A 383 14.58 2.03 4.41
N SER A 384 14.88 3.13 5.13
CA SER A 384 15.81 4.17 4.67
C SER A 384 17.27 3.71 4.73
N VAL A 385 17.71 3.12 5.85
CA VAL A 385 19.10 2.65 6.02
C VAL A 385 19.43 1.55 5.01
N ILE A 386 18.49 0.65 4.77
CA ILE A 386 18.63 -0.46 3.84
C ILE A 386 18.74 0.01 2.39
N ALA A 387 18.01 1.05 2.02
CA ALA A 387 18.03 1.60 0.66
C ALA A 387 19.31 2.41 0.34
N HIS A 388 19.99 2.91 1.37
CA HIS A 388 21.18 3.78 1.24
C HIS A 388 22.51 3.08 1.56
N GLY A 389 22.51 1.76 1.77
CA GLY A 389 23.73 0.98 1.94
C GLY A 389 24.74 1.24 0.82
N LYS A 390 26.02 1.43 1.17
CA LYS A 390 27.10 1.69 0.20
C LYS A 390 27.51 0.45 -0.60
N ASP A 391 27.09 -0.72 -0.16
CA ASP A 391 27.38 -1.98 -0.83
C ASP A 391 26.57 -2.12 -2.13
N LYS A 392 27.08 -2.94 -3.06
CA LYS A 392 26.38 -3.25 -4.31
C LYS A 392 25.09 -4.06 -4.07
N ALA A 393 25.14 -4.97 -3.10
CA ALA A 393 23.95 -5.71 -2.65
C ALA A 393 23.11 -4.81 -1.74
N LYS A 394 21.85 -4.60 -2.11
CA LYS A 394 20.86 -3.80 -1.36
C LYS A 394 19.68 -4.66 -0.95
N ALA A 395 19.03 -4.31 0.12
CA ALA A 395 17.74 -4.90 0.45
C ALA A 395 16.69 -4.41 -0.55
N VAL A 396 16.11 -5.34 -1.30
CA VAL A 396 15.16 -5.04 -2.37
C VAL A 396 13.74 -5.51 -2.01
N PRO A 397 12.70 -4.71 -2.27
CA PRO A 397 11.32 -5.01 -1.87
C PRO A 397 10.64 -5.97 -2.85
N ILE A 398 11.18 -7.20 -3.01
CA ILE A 398 10.60 -8.18 -3.94
C ILE A 398 9.54 -9.06 -3.30
N ILE A 399 9.72 -9.44 -2.02
CA ILE A 399 8.80 -10.31 -1.27
C ILE A 399 8.22 -9.61 -0.04
N ASP A 400 8.24 -8.30 -0.08
CA ASP A 400 7.70 -7.45 0.97
C ASP A 400 6.17 -7.52 1.04
N ASP A 401 5.59 -7.32 2.25
CA ASP A 401 4.15 -7.13 2.46
C ASP A 401 3.27 -8.39 2.51
N ALA A 402 3.81 -9.60 2.56
CA ALA A 402 2.96 -10.77 2.79
C ALA A 402 2.33 -10.75 4.19
N ILE A 403 1.15 -11.34 4.30
CA ILE A 403 0.40 -11.48 5.56
C ILE A 403 -0.06 -12.93 5.72
N VAL A 404 0.07 -13.46 6.93
CA VAL A 404 -0.42 -14.80 7.29
C VAL A 404 -1.32 -14.72 8.53
N PRO A 405 -2.15 -15.75 8.81
CA PRO A 405 -2.91 -15.79 10.06
C PRO A 405 -2.00 -15.61 11.28
N VAL A 406 -2.36 -14.68 12.18
CA VAL A 406 -1.52 -14.27 13.32
C VAL A 406 -1.06 -15.46 14.17
N GLY A 407 -1.90 -16.48 14.34
CA GLY A 407 -1.55 -17.70 15.09
C GLY A 407 -0.47 -18.58 14.43
N LYS A 408 -0.04 -18.28 13.20
CA LYS A 408 0.97 -19.03 12.45
C LYS A 408 2.27 -18.25 12.19
N VAL A 409 2.37 -17.04 12.74
CA VAL A 409 3.48 -16.11 12.41
C VAL A 409 4.85 -16.69 12.78
N ALA A 410 4.99 -17.32 13.95
CA ALA A 410 6.28 -17.87 14.37
C ALA A 410 6.76 -19.01 13.45
N GLU A 411 5.87 -19.92 13.07
CA GLU A 411 6.20 -21.00 12.13
C GLU A 411 6.49 -20.42 10.73
N PHE A 412 5.75 -19.42 10.30
CA PHE A 412 6.04 -18.73 9.03
C PHE A 412 7.43 -18.08 9.04
N ILE A 413 7.81 -17.37 10.11
CA ILE A 413 9.16 -16.80 10.28
C ILE A 413 10.24 -17.89 10.20
N LYS A 414 10.01 -19.03 10.84
CA LYS A 414 10.93 -20.16 10.80
C LYS A 414 11.13 -20.69 9.37
N GLN A 415 10.05 -20.82 8.61
CA GLN A 415 10.11 -21.27 7.21
C GLN A 415 10.78 -20.24 6.30
N ILE A 416 10.56 -18.93 6.53
CA ILE A 416 11.27 -17.85 5.82
C ILE A 416 12.79 -18.00 6.03
N TYR A 417 13.23 -18.16 7.28
CA TYR A 417 14.67 -18.30 7.54
C TYR A 417 15.25 -19.55 6.89
N ALA A 418 14.55 -20.69 6.93
CA ALA A 418 14.98 -21.91 6.27
C ALA A 418 15.07 -21.74 4.73
N LEU A 419 14.10 -21.06 4.13
CA LEU A 419 14.08 -20.73 2.70
C LEU A 419 15.33 -19.93 2.30
N PHE A 420 15.66 -18.86 3.03
CA PHE A 420 16.80 -18.00 2.71
C PHE A 420 18.15 -18.62 3.08
N GLU A 421 18.19 -19.50 4.07
CA GLU A 421 19.38 -20.34 4.33
C GLU A 421 19.65 -21.28 3.14
N GLY A 422 18.61 -21.88 2.56
CA GLY A 422 18.71 -22.67 1.32
C GLY A 422 19.26 -21.88 0.13
N TYR A 423 18.88 -20.61 0.02
CA TYR A 423 19.44 -19.69 -0.98
C TYR A 423 20.86 -19.18 -0.65
N ARG A 424 21.36 -19.42 0.56
CA ARG A 424 22.62 -18.83 1.10
C ARG A 424 22.61 -17.31 0.96
N MET A 425 21.47 -16.70 1.27
CA MET A 425 21.23 -15.26 1.07
C MET A 425 20.86 -14.58 2.39
N PRO A 426 21.51 -13.47 2.74
CA PRO A 426 21.10 -12.66 3.89
C PRO A 426 19.70 -12.09 3.65
N VAL A 427 18.90 -12.06 4.71
CA VAL A 427 17.55 -11.49 4.71
C VAL A 427 17.34 -10.69 6.00
N THR A 428 16.63 -9.59 5.90
CA THR A 428 16.19 -8.79 7.05
C THR A 428 14.68 -8.85 7.18
N MET A 429 14.16 -8.81 8.41
CA MET A 429 12.74 -8.90 8.66
C MET A 429 12.29 -7.86 9.71
N TRP A 430 11.17 -7.23 9.43
CA TRP A 430 10.42 -6.40 10.37
C TRP A 430 8.94 -6.42 9.99
N GLY A 431 8.07 -5.84 10.82
CA GLY A 431 6.67 -5.69 10.37
C GLY A 431 5.65 -5.58 11.48
N HIS A 432 4.41 -5.58 11.04
CA HIS A 432 3.21 -5.46 11.84
C HIS A 432 2.80 -6.85 12.35
N ILE A 433 3.58 -7.39 13.31
CA ILE A 433 3.40 -8.76 13.77
C ILE A 433 2.03 -9.00 14.41
N GLY A 434 1.42 -7.95 14.98
CA GLY A 434 0.07 -8.00 15.52
C GLY A 434 -1.01 -8.32 14.48
N ASP A 435 -0.73 -8.07 13.20
CA ASP A 435 -1.60 -8.42 12.06
C ASP A 435 -1.15 -9.70 11.35
N GLY A 436 0.05 -10.18 11.62
CA GLY A 436 0.68 -11.23 10.82
C GLY A 436 1.29 -10.75 9.52
N ASN A 437 1.45 -9.44 9.35
CA ASN A 437 2.03 -8.81 8.17
C ASN A 437 3.52 -8.54 8.39
N LEU A 438 4.36 -9.18 7.59
CA LEU A 438 5.81 -9.09 7.69
C LEU A 438 6.43 -8.47 6.43
N HIS A 439 7.44 -7.65 6.67
CA HIS A 439 8.30 -7.08 5.64
C HIS A 439 9.60 -7.87 5.64
N VAL A 440 9.88 -8.52 4.51
CA VAL A 440 11.04 -9.39 4.35
C VAL A 440 11.82 -8.92 3.12
N GLN A 441 13.08 -8.55 3.30
CA GLN A 441 13.88 -8.03 2.20
C GLN A 441 15.22 -8.79 2.10
N PRO A 442 15.41 -9.54 1.00
CA PRO A 442 16.69 -10.16 0.70
C PRO A 442 17.69 -9.12 0.21
N LEU A 443 18.98 -9.37 0.46
CA LEU A 443 20.07 -8.55 -0.05
C LEU A 443 20.50 -9.05 -1.44
N LEU A 444 20.27 -8.22 -2.48
CA LEU A 444 20.54 -8.55 -3.88
C LEU A 444 21.31 -7.42 -4.57
N ASP A 445 22.24 -7.78 -5.45
CA ASP A 445 22.88 -6.88 -6.40
C ASP A 445 22.18 -7.01 -7.77
N LEU A 446 21.23 -6.14 -8.06
CA LEU A 446 20.50 -6.17 -9.35
C LEU A 446 21.41 -5.87 -10.56
N GLY A 447 22.65 -5.40 -10.35
CA GLY A 447 23.69 -5.32 -11.39
C GLY A 447 24.12 -6.70 -11.90
N GLN A 448 23.99 -7.74 -11.05
CA GLN A 448 24.35 -9.11 -11.40
C GLN A 448 23.19 -9.84 -12.09
N VAL A 449 23.48 -10.47 -13.23
CA VAL A 449 22.47 -11.27 -13.97
C VAL A 449 21.92 -12.40 -13.11
N GLY A 450 22.80 -13.08 -12.33
CA GLY A 450 22.40 -14.18 -11.47
C GLY A 450 21.41 -13.74 -10.39
N ASP A 451 21.58 -12.55 -9.80
CA ASP A 451 20.67 -12.05 -8.78
C ASP A 451 19.32 -11.64 -9.37
N ARG A 452 19.30 -11.00 -10.56
CA ARG A 452 18.04 -10.73 -11.26
C ARG A 452 17.27 -12.02 -11.61
N GLN A 453 17.95 -13.10 -11.95
CA GLN A 453 17.30 -14.40 -12.19
C GLN A 453 16.78 -15.03 -10.90
N ARG A 454 17.47 -14.83 -9.76
CA ARG A 454 17.03 -15.31 -8.45
C ARG A 454 15.76 -14.62 -7.97
N VAL A 455 15.52 -13.35 -8.34
CA VAL A 455 14.30 -12.60 -7.97
C VAL A 455 13.05 -13.44 -8.22
N PHE A 456 12.87 -13.97 -9.42
CA PHE A 456 11.63 -14.67 -9.80
C PHE A 456 11.51 -16.04 -9.13
N ARG A 457 12.61 -16.73 -8.90
CA ARG A 457 12.61 -17.98 -8.15
C ARG A 457 12.24 -17.76 -6.68
N ILE A 458 12.80 -16.71 -6.07
CA ILE A 458 12.43 -16.32 -4.71
C ILE A 458 10.95 -15.95 -4.61
N LEU A 459 10.42 -15.21 -5.59
CA LEU A 459 8.99 -14.86 -5.64
C LEU A 459 8.11 -16.11 -5.67
N ASP A 460 8.41 -17.09 -6.53
CA ASP A 460 7.64 -18.32 -6.66
C ASP A 460 7.64 -19.12 -5.35
N ASP A 461 8.82 -19.37 -4.77
CA ASP A 461 8.95 -20.16 -3.54
C ASP A 461 8.30 -19.43 -2.35
N TYR A 462 8.51 -18.11 -2.23
CA TYR A 462 7.97 -17.35 -1.10
C TYR A 462 6.45 -17.20 -1.16
N TYR A 463 5.88 -16.85 -2.32
CA TYR A 463 4.42 -16.71 -2.42
C TYR A 463 3.71 -18.06 -2.42
N GLY A 464 4.36 -19.14 -2.88
CA GLY A 464 3.90 -20.51 -2.64
C GLY A 464 3.74 -20.79 -1.15
N LEU A 465 4.79 -20.51 -0.37
CA LEU A 465 4.76 -20.64 1.08
C LEU A 465 3.66 -19.79 1.74
N VAL A 466 3.49 -18.54 1.33
CA VAL A 466 2.42 -17.65 1.85
C VAL A 466 1.04 -18.26 1.67
N VAL A 467 0.76 -18.80 0.48
CA VAL A 467 -0.53 -19.43 0.16
C VAL A 467 -0.75 -20.71 0.97
N GLU A 468 0.28 -21.55 1.16
CA GLU A 468 0.23 -22.75 2.01
C GLU A 468 -0.13 -22.42 3.46
N PHE A 469 0.33 -21.28 3.97
CA PHE A 469 -0.03 -20.80 5.32
C PHE A 469 -1.46 -20.24 5.40
N GLY A 470 -2.17 -20.12 4.28
CA GLY A 470 -3.50 -19.47 4.20
C GLY A 470 -3.40 -17.95 4.26
N GLY A 471 -2.27 -17.41 3.82
CA GLY A 471 -1.98 -15.99 3.80
C GLY A 471 -2.41 -15.28 2.51
N SER A 472 -2.05 -13.99 2.40
CA SER A 472 -2.16 -13.18 1.19
C SER A 472 -0.82 -12.61 0.76
N THR A 473 -0.64 -12.45 -0.53
CA THR A 473 0.57 -11.88 -1.14
C THR A 473 0.76 -10.40 -0.81
N SER A 474 -0.31 -9.70 -0.41
CA SER A 474 -0.24 -8.28 -0.06
C SER A 474 -1.25 -7.91 1.04
N ALA A 475 -0.74 -7.26 2.08
CA ALA A 475 -1.54 -6.70 3.15
C ALA A 475 -1.93 -5.24 2.90
N GLN A 476 -0.97 -4.40 2.41
CA GLN A 476 -1.11 -2.95 2.36
C GLN A 476 -0.31 -2.25 1.24
N TYR A 477 0.57 -2.95 0.50
CA TYR A 477 1.32 -2.39 -0.64
C TYR A 477 0.69 -2.70 -1.98
N ASN A 478 -0.30 -3.60 -1.98
CA ASN A 478 -1.07 -4.04 -3.13
C ASN A 478 -0.26 -4.84 -4.18
N ASP A 479 -0.90 -5.23 -5.28
CA ASP A 479 -0.32 -6.18 -6.24
C ASP A 479 0.74 -5.54 -7.15
N GLY A 480 0.43 -4.37 -7.70
CA GLY A 480 1.26 -3.73 -8.69
C GLY A 480 1.50 -4.63 -9.92
N ARG A 481 2.72 -4.59 -10.43
CA ARG A 481 3.28 -5.52 -11.42
C ARG A 481 3.87 -6.75 -10.74
N LEU A 482 4.44 -6.54 -9.56
CA LEU A 482 5.27 -7.52 -8.86
C LEU A 482 4.47 -8.74 -8.40
N ARG A 483 3.30 -8.53 -7.78
CA ARG A 483 2.46 -9.58 -7.17
C ARG A 483 1.29 -10.02 -8.05
N ALA A 484 0.97 -9.26 -9.09
CA ALA A 484 -0.11 -9.57 -10.03
C ALA A 484 -0.04 -11.01 -10.61
N PRO A 485 1.14 -11.57 -10.96
CA PRO A 485 1.24 -12.93 -11.44
C PRO A 485 0.73 -14.00 -10.46
N TYR A 486 0.71 -13.69 -9.17
CA TYR A 486 0.33 -14.63 -8.11
C TYR A 486 -1.14 -14.59 -7.71
N LEU A 487 -1.95 -13.67 -8.27
CA LEU A 487 -3.38 -13.55 -7.96
C LEU A 487 -4.17 -14.81 -8.32
N GLN A 488 -3.81 -15.48 -9.40
CA GLN A 488 -4.46 -16.73 -9.77
C GLN A 488 -4.11 -17.88 -8.80
N THR A 489 -2.88 -17.92 -8.30
CA THR A 489 -2.47 -18.88 -7.26
C THR A 489 -3.21 -18.60 -5.94
N LEU A 490 -3.39 -17.33 -5.60
CA LEU A 490 -4.05 -16.91 -4.37
C LEU A 490 -5.56 -17.19 -4.37
N TYR A 491 -6.26 -16.86 -5.46
CA TYR A 491 -7.73 -16.88 -5.53
C TYR A 491 -8.30 -18.02 -6.38
N GLY A 492 -7.43 -18.86 -6.96
CA GLY A 492 -7.83 -19.91 -7.90
C GLY A 492 -8.28 -19.35 -9.26
N PRO A 493 -8.45 -20.23 -10.27
CA PRO A 493 -8.79 -19.80 -11.62
C PRO A 493 -10.17 -19.12 -11.70
N GLU A 494 -11.18 -19.59 -10.97
CA GLU A 494 -12.54 -19.02 -10.97
C GLU A 494 -12.53 -17.62 -10.32
N GLY A 495 -11.89 -17.46 -9.16
CA GLY A 495 -11.76 -16.17 -8.49
C GLY A 495 -11.00 -15.16 -9.35
N TYR A 496 -9.91 -15.58 -9.98
CA TYR A 496 -9.16 -14.72 -10.89
C TYR A 496 -9.99 -14.27 -12.11
N GLN A 497 -10.87 -15.14 -12.66
CA GLN A 497 -11.77 -14.75 -13.74
C GLN A 497 -12.79 -13.69 -13.30
N VAL A 498 -13.29 -13.74 -12.07
CA VAL A 498 -14.14 -12.67 -11.52
C VAL A 498 -13.39 -11.35 -11.49
N LEU A 499 -12.13 -11.33 -11.00
CA LEU A 499 -11.29 -10.13 -10.99
C LEU A 499 -11.05 -9.55 -12.40
N LYS A 500 -10.82 -10.42 -13.39
CA LYS A 500 -10.69 -10.01 -14.81
C LYS A 500 -11.97 -9.38 -15.35
N LYS A 501 -13.13 -9.99 -15.08
CA LYS A 501 -14.43 -9.43 -15.50
C LYS A 501 -14.66 -8.05 -14.89
N ILE A 502 -14.31 -7.83 -13.59
CA ILE A 502 -14.38 -6.50 -12.97
C ILE A 502 -13.54 -5.50 -13.77
N LYS A 503 -12.28 -5.83 -14.06
CA LYS A 503 -11.42 -4.94 -14.88
C LYS A 503 -12.07 -4.61 -16.22
N THR A 504 -12.62 -5.59 -16.92
CA THR A 504 -13.27 -5.41 -18.22
C THR A 504 -14.52 -4.52 -18.13
N ILE A 505 -15.32 -4.62 -17.06
CA ILE A 505 -16.49 -3.76 -16.84
C ILE A 505 -16.10 -2.27 -16.75
N PHE A 506 -15.01 -1.95 -16.04
CA PHE A 506 -14.57 -0.57 -15.85
C PHE A 506 -13.66 -0.04 -16.97
N ASP A 507 -12.95 -0.91 -17.67
CA ASP A 507 -11.97 -0.54 -18.70
C ASP A 507 -11.94 -1.55 -19.84
N PRO A 508 -12.99 -1.55 -20.68
CA PRO A 508 -13.15 -2.54 -21.75
C PRO A 508 -12.07 -2.45 -22.85
N PHE A 509 -11.38 -1.32 -22.97
CA PHE A 509 -10.31 -1.13 -23.96
C PHE A 509 -8.89 -1.27 -23.40
N GLY A 510 -8.72 -1.48 -22.10
CA GLY A 510 -7.40 -1.56 -21.49
C GLY A 510 -6.62 -0.24 -21.55
N THR A 511 -7.27 0.88 -21.26
CA THR A 511 -6.66 2.23 -21.25
C THR A 511 -6.19 2.69 -19.86
N LEU A 512 -6.60 2.01 -18.79
CA LEU A 512 -6.29 2.39 -17.42
C LEU A 512 -5.23 1.46 -16.81
N ASN A 513 -4.07 2.00 -16.53
CA ASN A 513 -2.95 1.40 -15.82
C ASN A 513 -2.63 -0.05 -16.21
N THR A 514 -2.38 -0.28 -17.50
CA THR A 514 -2.13 -1.61 -18.08
C THR A 514 -0.86 -2.26 -17.51
N GLY A 515 -0.88 -3.57 -17.37
CA GLY A 515 0.23 -4.34 -16.81
C GLY A 515 0.34 -4.21 -15.29
N VAL A 516 -0.76 -3.86 -14.62
CA VAL A 516 -0.91 -3.77 -13.17
C VAL A 516 -2.13 -4.58 -12.74
N LYS A 517 -2.02 -5.36 -11.67
CA LYS A 517 -3.05 -6.22 -11.06
C LYS A 517 -3.55 -7.36 -11.95
N ILE A 518 -4.07 -7.10 -13.10
CA ILE A 518 -4.76 -8.08 -13.95
C ILE A 518 -4.02 -8.26 -15.27
N GLU A 519 -4.02 -9.50 -15.75
CA GLU A 519 -3.40 -9.88 -17.03
C GLU A 519 -1.91 -9.58 -17.11
N VAL A 520 -1.20 -9.90 -16.04
CA VAL A 520 0.25 -9.75 -15.92
C VAL A 520 0.87 -11.11 -15.62
N GLY A 521 1.77 -11.56 -16.47
CA GLY A 521 2.57 -12.76 -16.27
C GLY A 521 4.00 -12.46 -15.87
N LEU A 522 4.72 -13.47 -15.39
CA LEU A 522 6.15 -13.33 -15.04
C LEU A 522 6.98 -12.90 -16.26
N GLU A 523 6.67 -13.40 -17.45
CA GLU A 523 7.39 -13.05 -18.69
C GLU A 523 7.21 -11.57 -19.08
N ASP A 524 6.10 -10.94 -18.68
CA ASP A 524 5.84 -9.52 -18.94
C ASP A 524 6.70 -8.61 -18.05
N ILE A 525 7.02 -9.06 -16.83
CA ILE A 525 7.73 -8.24 -15.83
C ILE A 525 9.23 -8.49 -15.77
N LYS A 526 9.71 -9.68 -16.17
CA LYS A 526 11.16 -10.00 -16.21
C LYS A 526 12.00 -8.97 -16.96
N PRO A 527 11.60 -8.52 -18.17
CA PRO A 527 12.37 -7.53 -18.92
C PRO A 527 12.36 -6.13 -18.31
N LEU A 528 11.48 -5.86 -17.34
CA LEU A 528 11.32 -4.56 -16.71
C LEU A 528 12.24 -4.38 -15.50
N VAL A 529 12.90 -5.44 -15.02
CA VAL A 529 13.80 -5.35 -13.87
C VAL A 529 15.00 -4.49 -14.21
N ARG A 530 15.20 -3.42 -13.44
CA ARG A 530 16.32 -2.49 -13.63
C ARG A 530 17.63 -3.06 -13.11
N HIS A 531 18.75 -2.55 -13.64
CA HIS A 531 20.10 -2.99 -13.29
C HIS A 531 20.65 -2.32 -12.04
N ASP A 532 20.05 -1.20 -11.60
CA ASP A 532 20.44 -0.49 -10.39
C ASP A 532 19.20 -0.13 -9.57
N PHE A 533 19.21 -0.49 -8.29
CA PHE A 533 18.15 -0.14 -7.35
C PHE A 533 18.51 1.16 -6.63
N SER A 534 17.74 2.21 -6.86
CA SER A 534 17.92 3.51 -6.24
C SER A 534 16.57 4.13 -5.90
N LEU A 535 16.51 4.82 -4.76
CA LEU A 535 15.36 5.62 -4.33
C LEU A 535 15.60 7.12 -4.52
N GLN A 536 16.60 7.51 -5.30
CA GLN A 536 17.00 8.92 -5.49
C GLN A 536 15.85 9.79 -6.00
N HIS A 537 14.93 9.23 -6.79
CA HIS A 537 13.75 9.96 -7.30
C HIS A 537 12.86 10.52 -6.18
N LEU A 538 12.85 9.92 -4.97
CA LEU A 538 12.08 10.42 -3.83
C LEU A 538 12.66 11.73 -3.27
N TYR A 539 13.94 11.98 -3.48
CA TYR A 539 14.68 13.15 -2.98
C TYR A 539 14.97 14.19 -4.06
N SER A 540 14.66 13.87 -5.30
CA SER A 540 14.90 14.76 -6.44
C SER A 540 13.69 15.66 -6.70
N HIS A 541 13.95 16.84 -7.26
CA HIS A 541 12.88 17.72 -7.72
C HIS A 541 12.18 17.12 -8.94
N MET A 542 10.83 17.10 -8.91
CA MET A 542 10.06 16.71 -10.08
C MET A 542 10.29 17.68 -11.24
N PRO A 543 10.68 17.20 -12.44
CA PRO A 543 10.85 18.05 -13.61
C PRO A 543 9.48 18.61 -14.03
N ARG A 544 9.40 19.91 -14.31
CA ARG A 544 8.18 20.63 -14.70
C ARG A 544 8.26 21.27 -16.07
N THR A 545 9.44 21.18 -16.72
CA THR A 545 9.70 21.74 -18.05
C THR A 545 10.41 20.73 -18.93
#